data_6c308ca9a4739a0f2f7e0aa75a3c3eba
#
_entry.id   6c308ca9a4739a0f2f7e0aa75a3c3eba
#
_cell.length_a   1.000
_cell.length_b   1.000
_cell.length_c   1.000
_cell.angle_alpha   90.00
_cell.angle_beta   90.00
_cell.angle_gamma   90.00
#
_symmetry.space_group_name_H-M   'P 1'
#
loop_
_entity.id
_entity.type
_entity.pdbx_description
1 polymer ?
#
loop_
_entity_poly.entity_id
_entity_poly.type
_entity_poly.pdbx_seq_one_letter_code
_entity_poly.pdbx_strand_id
1 'polypeptide(L)'
;MTDKIPGVLLAGGLARRMGGGDKPMRTIGGRTILDRVIARLQPQCDGLILNANGDPARFAAFGLPVIADGVADFPGPLAGILAALDWAAANRPDVKLVLSAAADCPFLPRDLVSRLYGALEAENAELAVAASDGQSHPVIGLWSVALREQLRHALVVLSLIHI
;
A
#
# COMPACT_ATOMS: atom_id res chain seq x y z
N MET A 1 1.33 18.76 10.71
CA MET A 1 0.57 17.49 10.64
C MET A 1 0.94 16.63 11.82
N THR A 2 -0.01 16.36 12.68
CA THR A 2 0.22 15.61 13.92
C THR A 2 -0.20 14.15 13.85
N ASP A 3 -0.88 13.76 12.77
CA ASP A 3 -1.35 12.39 12.63
C ASP A 3 -0.23 11.45 12.23
N LYS A 4 -0.18 10.30 12.90
CA LYS A 4 0.76 9.24 12.57
C LYS A 4 0.17 8.39 11.45
N ILE A 5 0.85 8.36 10.32
CA ILE A 5 0.36 7.65 9.13
C ILE A 5 1.38 6.61 8.72
N PRO A 6 1.17 5.33 9.07
CA PRO A 6 1.99 4.26 8.54
C PRO A 6 1.70 4.04 7.05
N GLY A 7 2.69 3.51 6.35
CA GLY A 7 2.53 3.20 4.94
C GLY A 7 2.64 1.70 4.67
N VAL A 8 1.83 1.21 3.72
CA VAL A 8 1.95 -0.15 3.21
C VAL A 8 2.48 -0.10 1.78
N LEU A 9 3.51 -0.89 1.53
CA LEU A 9 4.08 -1.08 0.19
C LEU A 9 3.52 -2.37 -0.39
N LEU A 10 2.80 -2.26 -1.49
CA LEU A 10 2.13 -3.39 -2.12
C LEU A 10 3.13 -4.07 -3.06
N ALA A 11 3.69 -5.18 -2.61
CA ALA A 11 4.72 -5.93 -3.32
C ALA A 11 4.19 -7.26 -3.88
N GLY A 12 2.89 -7.52 -3.73
CA GLY A 12 2.30 -8.79 -4.10
C GLY A 12 1.94 -8.91 -5.57
N GLY A 13 2.18 -10.03 -6.13
CA GLY A 13 1.31 -10.72 -7.05
C GLY A 13 1.53 -10.61 -8.54
N LEU A 14 2.06 -9.58 -9.13
CA LEU A 14 2.07 -9.46 -10.60
C LEU A 14 3.37 -9.89 -11.27
N ALA A 15 4.42 -10.15 -10.51
CA ALA A 15 5.72 -10.54 -11.05
C ALA A 15 5.68 -11.91 -11.77
N ARG A 16 4.72 -12.75 -11.45
CA ARG A 16 4.57 -14.06 -12.09
C ARG A 16 4.31 -13.97 -13.59
N ARG A 17 3.74 -12.85 -14.05
CA ARG A 17 3.40 -12.67 -15.47
C ARG A 17 4.58 -12.18 -16.32
N MET A 18 5.69 -11.78 -15.70
CA MET A 18 6.82 -11.17 -16.40
C MET A 18 8.06 -12.06 -16.44
N GLY A 19 7.88 -13.36 -16.44
CA GLY A 19 9.00 -14.29 -16.63
C GLY A 19 9.80 -14.60 -15.38
N GLY A 20 9.21 -14.43 -14.22
CA GLY A 20 9.84 -14.79 -12.95
C GLY A 20 10.59 -13.64 -12.30
N GLY A 21 10.65 -13.66 -10.99
CA GLY A 21 11.29 -12.63 -10.19
C GLY A 21 10.34 -11.53 -9.75
N ASP A 22 10.63 -10.97 -8.58
CA ASP A 22 9.85 -9.87 -8.02
C ASP A 22 10.27 -8.56 -8.68
N LYS A 23 9.33 -7.87 -9.31
CA LYS A 23 9.60 -6.59 -9.96
C LYS A 23 10.22 -5.57 -8.99
N PRO A 24 9.74 -5.44 -7.72
CA PRO A 24 10.36 -4.51 -6.77
C PRO A 24 11.82 -4.83 -6.45
N MET A 25 12.25 -6.07 -6.68
CA MET A 25 13.64 -6.49 -6.41
C MET A 25 14.59 -6.20 -7.56
N ARG A 26 14.10 -5.72 -8.69
CA ARG A 26 14.95 -5.31 -9.80
C ARG A 26 15.76 -4.08 -9.43
N THR A 27 16.96 -3.96 -9.97
CA THR A 27 17.86 -2.85 -9.65
C THR A 27 17.84 -1.76 -10.69
N ILE A 28 17.94 -0.52 -10.23
CA ILE A 28 18.15 0.66 -11.05
C ILE A 28 19.30 1.43 -10.40
N GLY A 29 20.41 1.57 -11.13
CA GLY A 29 21.56 2.30 -10.60
C GLY A 29 22.16 1.67 -9.34
N GLY A 30 22.17 0.33 -9.27
CA GLY A 30 22.80 -0.40 -8.16
C GLY A 30 21.92 -0.58 -6.92
N ARG A 31 20.70 -0.02 -6.92
CA ARG A 31 19.76 -0.20 -5.81
C ARG A 31 18.47 -0.82 -6.32
N THR A 32 17.81 -1.64 -5.50
CA THR A 32 16.52 -2.20 -5.88
C THR A 32 15.47 -1.08 -6.00
N ILE A 33 14.45 -1.33 -6.81
CA ILE A 33 13.32 -0.42 -6.90
C ILE A 33 12.68 -0.25 -5.52
N LEU A 34 12.56 -1.34 -4.76
CA LEU A 34 12.00 -1.30 -3.42
C LEU A 34 12.81 -0.39 -2.47
N ASP A 35 14.15 -0.47 -2.51
CA ASP A 35 14.99 0.43 -1.72
C ASP A 35 14.67 1.91 -2.02
N ARG A 36 14.45 2.21 -3.29
CA ARG A 36 14.16 3.58 -3.70
C ARG A 36 12.79 4.03 -3.23
N VAL A 37 11.80 3.14 -3.27
CA VAL A 37 10.46 3.43 -2.75
C VAL A 37 10.51 3.67 -1.25
N ILE A 38 11.22 2.81 -0.52
CA ILE A 38 11.39 2.96 0.94
C ILE A 38 12.06 4.30 1.26
N ALA A 39 13.14 4.63 0.57
CA ALA A 39 13.85 5.89 0.80
C ALA A 39 12.95 7.11 0.56
N ARG A 40 12.03 7.01 -0.39
CA ARG A 40 11.12 8.10 -0.71
C ARG A 40 10.01 8.26 0.33
N LEU A 41 9.48 7.15 0.84
CA LEU A 41 8.30 7.17 1.70
C LEU A 41 8.63 7.16 3.20
N GLN A 42 9.78 6.63 3.59
CA GLN A 42 10.15 6.53 5.00
C GLN A 42 10.12 7.87 5.73
N PRO A 43 10.63 8.98 5.14
CA PRO A 43 10.53 10.29 5.79
C PRO A 43 9.11 10.83 5.91
N GLN A 44 8.17 10.32 5.12
CA GLN A 44 6.79 10.81 5.07
C GLN A 44 5.85 10.02 5.96
N CYS A 45 6.25 8.81 6.39
CA CYS A 45 5.36 7.86 7.06
C CYS A 45 5.86 7.56 8.47
N ASP A 46 4.92 7.19 9.35
CA ASP A 46 5.23 6.68 10.68
C ASP A 46 5.37 5.16 10.64
N GLY A 47 6.44 4.70 9.99
CA GLY A 47 6.68 3.29 9.76
C GLY A 47 6.14 2.80 8.43
N LEU A 48 6.78 1.76 7.91
CA LEU A 48 6.38 1.11 6.66
C LEU A 48 6.21 -0.38 6.91
N ILE A 49 5.23 -0.98 6.23
CA ILE A 49 5.06 -2.43 6.18
C ILE A 49 5.02 -2.85 4.71
N LEU A 50 5.38 -4.11 4.46
CA LEU A 50 5.30 -4.70 3.14
C LEU A 50 4.11 -5.65 3.09
N ASN A 51 3.30 -5.53 2.05
CA ASN A 51 2.29 -6.51 1.75
C ASN A 51 2.81 -7.42 0.64
N ALA A 52 2.99 -8.69 0.94
CA ALA A 52 3.46 -9.67 -0.02
C ALA A 52 3.01 -11.06 0.41
N ASN A 53 2.64 -11.88 -0.56
CA ASN A 53 2.29 -13.27 -0.34
C ASN A 53 3.52 -14.15 -0.61
N GLY A 54 3.51 -15.37 -0.09
CA GLY A 54 4.63 -16.29 -0.21
C GLY A 54 5.62 -16.15 0.93
N ASP A 55 6.87 -16.54 0.69
CA ASP A 55 7.91 -16.54 1.72
C ASP A 55 8.36 -15.12 2.05
N PRO A 56 8.13 -14.64 3.28
CA PRO A 56 8.56 -13.29 3.67
C PRO A 56 10.08 -13.15 3.77
N ALA A 57 10.83 -14.26 3.83
CA ALA A 57 12.28 -14.22 3.98
C ALA A 57 12.96 -13.48 2.83
N ARG A 58 12.33 -13.47 1.64
CA ARG A 58 12.90 -12.75 0.48
C ARG A 58 12.99 -11.24 0.69
N PHE A 59 12.28 -10.70 1.67
CA PHE A 59 12.31 -9.27 2.01
C PHE A 59 13.01 -8.99 3.33
N ALA A 60 13.69 -9.97 3.92
CA ALA A 60 14.30 -9.84 5.24
C ALA A 60 15.35 -8.72 5.30
N ALA A 61 16.05 -8.46 4.21
CA ALA A 61 17.10 -7.44 4.15
C ALA A 61 16.57 -6.02 4.35
N PHE A 62 15.26 -5.79 4.15
CA PHE A 62 14.69 -4.46 4.27
C PHE A 62 14.29 -4.11 5.71
N GLY A 63 14.20 -5.09 6.60
CA GLY A 63 13.89 -4.86 8.00
C GLY A 63 12.47 -4.39 8.28
N LEU A 64 11.55 -4.60 7.36
CA LEU A 64 10.16 -4.18 7.49
C LEU A 64 9.26 -5.38 7.80
N PRO A 65 8.20 -5.19 8.62
CA PRO A 65 7.20 -6.24 8.78
C PRO A 65 6.57 -6.60 7.43
N VAL A 66 6.34 -7.89 7.21
CA VAL A 66 5.69 -8.40 5.99
C VAL A 66 4.36 -9.01 6.38
N ILE A 67 3.29 -8.55 5.73
CA ILE A 67 1.94 -9.07 5.94
C ILE A 67 1.42 -9.67 4.63
N ALA A 68 0.69 -10.78 4.75
CA ALA A 68 0.05 -11.43 3.62
C ALA A 68 -1.40 -10.94 3.49
N ASP A 69 -2.01 -11.19 2.32
CA ASP A 69 -3.42 -10.92 2.15
C ASP A 69 -4.25 -11.80 3.08
N GLY A 70 -5.22 -11.18 3.77
CA GLY A 70 -6.08 -11.90 4.69
C GLY A 70 -7.27 -12.58 4.03
N VAL A 71 -7.59 -12.19 2.80
CA VAL A 71 -8.72 -12.75 2.05
C VAL A 71 -8.16 -13.62 0.95
N ALA A 72 -8.31 -14.95 1.10
CA ALA A 72 -7.88 -15.91 0.10
C ALA A 72 -8.69 -15.72 -1.19
N ASP A 73 -8.07 -15.98 -2.33
CA ASP A 73 -8.69 -15.96 -3.66
C ASP A 73 -9.04 -14.58 -4.21
N PHE A 74 -8.58 -13.49 -3.57
CA PHE A 74 -8.70 -12.15 -4.15
C PHE A 74 -7.36 -11.66 -4.64
N PRO A 75 -7.05 -11.85 -5.93
CA PRO A 75 -5.85 -11.23 -6.49
C PRO A 75 -6.09 -9.72 -6.63
N GLY A 76 -5.05 -8.96 -6.35
CA GLY A 76 -5.09 -7.54 -6.61
C GLY A 76 -4.73 -6.68 -5.41
N PRO A 77 -4.48 -5.39 -5.69
CA PRO A 77 -3.96 -4.49 -4.67
C PRO A 77 -4.95 -4.17 -3.54
N LEU A 78 -6.26 -4.24 -3.81
CA LEU A 78 -7.25 -3.92 -2.78
C LEU A 78 -7.21 -4.91 -1.61
N ALA A 79 -6.91 -6.19 -1.89
CA ALA A 79 -6.75 -7.18 -0.83
C ALA A 79 -5.56 -6.82 0.08
N GLY A 80 -4.47 -6.34 -0.52
CA GLY A 80 -3.31 -5.89 0.24
C GLY A 80 -3.59 -4.64 1.06
N ILE A 81 -4.35 -3.71 0.52
CA ILE A 81 -4.77 -2.51 1.26
C ILE A 81 -5.64 -2.91 2.45
N LEU A 82 -6.60 -3.81 2.24
CA LEU A 82 -7.44 -4.31 3.33
C LEU A 82 -6.60 -4.97 4.42
N ALA A 83 -5.62 -5.80 4.03
CA ALA A 83 -4.72 -6.42 5.00
C ALA A 83 -3.99 -5.38 5.85
N ALA A 84 -3.57 -4.28 5.24
CA ALA A 84 -2.91 -3.20 5.95
C ALA A 84 -3.86 -2.47 6.91
N LEU A 85 -5.10 -2.24 6.49
CA LEU A 85 -6.10 -1.62 7.37
C LEU A 85 -6.42 -2.52 8.56
N ASP A 86 -6.56 -3.82 8.34
CA ASP A 86 -6.75 -4.79 9.42
C ASP A 86 -5.55 -4.82 10.37
N TRP A 87 -4.34 -4.80 9.81
CA TRP A 87 -3.11 -4.75 10.60
C TRP A 87 -3.07 -3.51 11.48
N ALA A 88 -3.40 -2.35 10.92
CA ALA A 88 -3.40 -1.10 11.66
C ALA A 88 -4.44 -1.14 12.79
N ALA A 89 -5.63 -1.65 12.51
CA ALA A 89 -6.68 -1.76 13.53
C ALA A 89 -6.24 -2.66 14.69
N ALA A 90 -5.51 -3.73 14.41
CA ALA A 90 -5.06 -4.69 15.41
C ALA A 90 -3.82 -4.23 16.17
N ASN A 91 -2.89 -3.56 15.50
CA ASN A 91 -1.57 -3.26 16.06
C ASN A 91 -1.33 -1.78 16.36
N ARG A 92 -2.08 -0.90 15.74
CA ARG A 92 -1.90 0.54 15.85
C ARG A 92 -3.26 1.23 16.06
N PRO A 93 -3.91 1.01 17.23
CA PRO A 93 -5.23 1.60 17.47
C PRO A 93 -5.24 3.12 17.53
N ASP A 94 -4.07 3.73 17.68
CA ASP A 94 -3.88 5.19 17.64
C ASP A 94 -3.94 5.76 16.22
N VAL A 95 -3.88 4.90 15.20
CA VAL A 95 -3.77 5.32 13.79
C VAL A 95 -5.14 5.36 13.16
N LYS A 96 -5.43 6.44 12.44
CA LYS A 96 -6.71 6.62 11.72
C LYS A 96 -6.57 6.48 10.21
N LEU A 97 -5.36 6.66 9.69
CA LEU A 97 -5.10 6.67 8.25
C LEU A 97 -3.91 5.80 7.94
N VAL A 98 -3.95 5.14 6.76
CA VAL A 98 -2.85 4.33 6.23
C VAL A 98 -2.59 4.78 4.80
N LEU A 99 -1.32 4.99 4.46
CA LEU A 99 -0.91 5.24 3.09
C LEU A 99 -0.71 3.90 2.38
N SER A 100 -1.21 3.78 1.14
CA SER A 100 -0.83 2.67 0.26
C SER A 100 0.01 3.19 -0.89
N ALA A 101 0.96 2.39 -1.34
CA ALA A 101 1.77 2.69 -2.51
C ALA A 101 2.27 1.40 -3.13
N ALA A 102 2.49 1.43 -4.43
CA ALA A 102 3.05 0.28 -5.12
C ALA A 102 4.56 0.20 -4.83
N ALA A 103 5.03 -1.00 -4.53
CA ALA A 103 6.44 -1.23 -4.20
C ALA A 103 7.37 -1.11 -5.41
N ASP A 104 6.81 -0.94 -6.61
CA ASP A 104 7.57 -0.82 -7.85
C ASP A 104 7.50 0.58 -8.48
N CYS A 105 7.09 1.59 -7.71
CA CYS A 105 7.01 2.99 -8.18
C CYS A 105 8.09 3.83 -7.50
N PRO A 106 9.31 3.93 -8.06
CA PRO A 106 10.42 4.58 -7.38
C PRO A 106 10.39 6.11 -7.39
N PHE A 107 9.52 6.71 -8.21
CA PHE A 107 9.50 8.16 -8.43
C PHE A 107 8.31 8.86 -7.79
N LEU A 108 7.83 8.33 -6.65
CA LEU A 108 6.75 8.96 -5.91
C LEU A 108 7.18 10.35 -5.41
N PRO A 109 6.24 11.32 -5.32
CA PRO A 109 6.57 12.65 -4.81
C PRO A 109 7.06 12.62 -3.37
N ARG A 110 7.97 13.53 -3.04
CA ARG A 110 8.48 13.66 -1.67
C ARG A 110 7.45 14.26 -0.70
N ASP A 111 6.40 14.83 -1.25
CA ASP A 111 5.29 15.43 -0.49
C ASP A 111 3.98 14.69 -0.72
N LEU A 112 4.06 13.39 -1.07
CA LEU A 112 2.88 12.59 -1.40
C LEU A 112 1.89 12.55 -0.24
N VAL A 113 2.35 12.21 0.96
CA VAL A 113 1.47 12.05 2.11
C VAL A 113 0.79 13.37 2.47
N SER A 114 1.55 14.47 2.50
CA SER A 114 0.99 15.77 2.86
C SER A 114 -0.03 16.27 1.82
N ARG A 115 0.20 15.99 0.54
CA ARG A 115 -0.74 16.35 -0.52
C ARG A 115 -2.03 15.55 -0.44
N LEU A 116 -1.91 14.23 -0.22
CA LEU A 116 -3.10 13.39 -0.05
C LEU A 116 -3.87 13.76 1.21
N TYR A 117 -3.16 14.04 2.31
CA TYR A 117 -3.79 14.46 3.55
C TYR A 117 -4.54 15.77 3.38
N GLY A 118 -3.93 16.75 2.71
CA GLY A 118 -4.59 18.02 2.42
C GLY A 118 -5.85 17.88 1.59
N ALA A 119 -5.81 17.01 0.58
CA ALA A 119 -7.00 16.74 -0.26
C ALA A 119 -8.10 16.07 0.55
N LEU A 120 -7.73 15.12 1.40
CA LEU A 120 -8.68 14.39 2.23
C LEU A 120 -9.38 15.33 3.22
N GLU A 121 -8.62 16.24 3.85
CA GLU A 121 -9.18 17.21 4.77
C GLU A 121 -10.05 18.25 4.08
N ALA A 122 -9.62 18.74 2.92
CA ALA A 122 -10.36 19.76 2.17
C ALA A 122 -11.77 19.27 1.78
N GLU A 123 -11.91 17.99 1.46
CA GLU A 123 -13.17 17.41 1.06
C GLU A 123 -13.88 16.68 2.19
N ASN A 124 -13.31 16.68 3.40
CA ASN A 124 -13.82 15.91 4.53
C ASN A 124 -14.08 14.45 4.13
N ALA A 125 -13.14 13.86 3.42
CA ALA A 125 -13.27 12.52 2.83
C ALA A 125 -12.57 11.48 3.69
N GLU A 126 -12.88 10.21 3.43
CA GLU A 126 -12.22 9.09 4.10
C GLU A 126 -11.20 8.39 3.21
N LEU A 127 -11.07 8.83 1.97
CA LEU A 127 -10.15 8.27 0.99
C LEU A 127 -9.68 9.36 0.05
N ALA A 128 -8.39 9.42 -0.18
CA ALA A 128 -7.80 10.25 -1.23
C ALA A 128 -6.86 9.38 -2.05
N VAL A 129 -6.95 9.47 -3.39
CA VAL A 129 -6.06 8.74 -4.28
C VAL A 129 -5.26 9.71 -5.13
N ALA A 130 -4.05 9.29 -5.49
CA ALA A 130 -3.19 10.11 -6.32
C ALA A 130 -3.71 10.15 -7.76
N ALA A 131 -3.46 11.27 -8.42
CA ALA A 131 -3.79 11.42 -9.82
C ALA A 131 -2.67 12.19 -10.51
N SER A 132 -2.41 11.85 -11.76
CA SER A 132 -1.46 12.57 -12.60
C SER A 132 -1.93 12.49 -14.05
N ASP A 133 -1.75 13.59 -14.79
CA ASP A 133 -2.12 13.68 -16.21
C ASP A 133 -3.57 13.23 -16.49
N GLY A 134 -4.49 13.57 -15.58
CA GLY A 134 -5.90 13.24 -15.73
C GLY A 134 -6.27 11.81 -15.38
N GLN A 135 -5.31 10.99 -14.92
CA GLN A 135 -5.57 9.60 -14.53
C GLN A 135 -5.40 9.42 -13.03
N SER A 136 -6.33 8.70 -12.42
CA SER A 136 -6.19 8.32 -11.03
C SER A 136 -5.32 7.06 -10.89
N HIS A 137 -4.62 6.96 -9.77
CA HIS A 137 -3.77 5.81 -9.43
C HIS A 137 -4.29 5.18 -8.13
N PRO A 138 -5.32 4.33 -8.20
CA PRO A 138 -6.03 3.86 -7.00
C PRO A 138 -5.16 3.12 -5.98
N VAL A 139 -4.03 2.56 -6.45
CA VAL A 139 -3.08 1.85 -5.58
C VAL A 139 -2.30 2.82 -4.69
N ILE A 140 -2.20 4.09 -5.09
CA ILE A 140 -1.49 5.12 -4.35
C ILE A 140 -2.52 6.02 -3.70
N GLY A 141 -2.73 5.83 -2.41
CA GLY A 141 -3.78 6.55 -1.73
C GLY A 141 -3.65 6.57 -0.23
N LEU A 142 -4.47 7.39 0.38
CA LEU A 142 -4.57 7.55 1.82
C LEU A 142 -5.97 7.07 2.23
N TRP A 143 -6.01 6.10 3.13
CA TRP A 143 -7.23 5.37 3.47
C TRP A 143 -7.54 5.49 4.95
N SER A 144 -8.79 5.83 5.27
CA SER A 144 -9.25 5.76 6.66
C SER A 144 -9.34 4.30 7.09
N VAL A 145 -8.84 3.98 8.29
CA VAL A 145 -8.96 2.64 8.87
C VAL A 145 -10.43 2.25 9.03
N ALA A 146 -11.30 3.22 9.22
CA ALA A 146 -12.75 2.99 9.35
C ALA A 146 -13.38 2.40 8.07
N LEU A 147 -12.69 2.49 6.92
CA LEU A 147 -13.19 1.93 5.65
C LEU A 147 -12.99 0.43 5.53
N ARG A 148 -12.28 -0.21 6.46
CA ARG A 148 -11.88 -1.61 6.28
C ARG A 148 -13.07 -2.57 6.10
N GLU A 149 -14.17 -2.37 6.81
CA GLU A 149 -15.33 -3.25 6.66
C GLU A 149 -16.07 -3.01 5.36
N GLN A 150 -16.18 -1.76 4.90
CA GLN A 150 -16.75 -1.44 3.60
C GLN A 150 -15.92 -2.03 2.47
N LEU A 151 -14.59 -1.95 2.58
CA LEU A 151 -13.69 -2.51 1.59
C LEU A 151 -13.79 -4.03 1.56
N ARG A 152 -13.87 -4.68 2.72
CA ARG A 152 -14.06 -6.13 2.82
C ARG A 152 -15.34 -6.55 2.13
N HIS A 153 -16.43 -5.84 2.41
CA HIS A 153 -17.73 -6.13 1.79
C HIS A 153 -17.67 -5.97 0.28
N ALA A 154 -17.05 -4.90 -0.20
CA ALA A 154 -16.91 -4.66 -1.64
C ALA A 154 -16.12 -5.76 -2.34
N LEU A 155 -15.04 -6.26 -1.71
CA LEU A 155 -14.24 -7.35 -2.27
C LEU A 155 -15.05 -8.64 -2.36
N VAL A 156 -15.83 -8.96 -1.32
CA VAL A 156 -16.69 -10.16 -1.33
C VAL A 156 -17.74 -10.08 -2.43
N VAL A 157 -18.40 -8.93 -2.55
CA VAL A 157 -19.44 -8.72 -3.58
C VAL A 157 -18.85 -8.82 -4.98
N LEU A 158 -17.68 -8.20 -5.22
CA LEU A 158 -17.00 -8.27 -6.53
C LEU A 158 -16.63 -9.71 -6.89
N SER A 159 -16.20 -10.48 -5.90
CA SER A 159 -15.91 -11.90 -6.10
C SER A 159 -17.14 -12.66 -6.58
N LEU A 160 -18.27 -12.40 -5.96
CA LEU A 160 -19.53 -13.08 -6.34
C LEU A 160 -20.00 -12.69 -7.73
N ILE A 161 -19.73 -11.47 -8.17
CA ILE A 161 -20.12 -10.99 -9.49
C ILE A 161 -19.26 -11.61 -10.60
N HIS A 162 -18.00 -11.95 -10.30
CA HIS A 162 -17.08 -12.51 -11.29
C HIS A 162 -17.09 -14.04 -11.37
N ILE A 163 -17.94 -14.69 -10.60
CA ILE A 163 -18.20 -16.12 -10.72
C ILE A 163 -19.28 -16.31 -11.81
#